data_b9a7aeaffd3d786626c942623c087153
#
_entry.id   b9a7aeaffd3d786626c942623c087153
#
_cell.length_a   1.000
_cell.length_b   1.000
_cell.length_c   1.000
_cell.angle_alpha   90.00
_cell.angle_beta   90.00
_cell.angle_gamma   90.00
#
_symmetry.space_group_name_H-M   'P 1'
#
loop_
_entity.id
_entity.type
_entity.pdbx_description
1 polymer ?
#
loop_
_entity_poly.entity_id
_entity_poly.type
_entity_poly.pdbx_seq_one_letter_code
_entity_poly.pdbx_strand_id
1 'polypeptide(L)'
;MDRIMKQAVAEKKKFMLMLTGILLIGMCVASYRMSGFGVDAFSCMNLGVSGFLRMSFGTWQLLINAVLLLVVWFTIRHCIGPGTVVNMVCVGYTADFLCWLFLNRIGLQVTMPLRILFLILGTLFASLGCACYMIADMGISPYDSVAFIITKYAHGKISFRFARVMSDVVVIVIGVVFCVMAHNSIWEIVGLGTIVNACLNGPLIQFFRERIETLLEKQKQPGE
;
A
#
# COMPACT_ATOMS: atom_id res chain seq x y z
N MET A 1 -33.80 -19.13 0.74
CA MET A 1 -33.16 -18.70 -0.51
C MET A 1 -32.67 -17.25 -0.43
N ASP A 2 -33.47 -16.31 0.10
CA ASP A 2 -33.12 -14.87 0.21
C ASP A 2 -31.89 -14.57 1.09
N ARG A 3 -31.69 -15.32 2.18
CA ARG A 3 -30.58 -15.08 3.10
C ARG A 3 -29.23 -15.42 2.48
N ILE A 4 -29.16 -16.50 1.71
CA ILE A 4 -27.96 -16.94 0.99
C ILE A 4 -27.62 -15.96 -0.14
N MET A 5 -28.65 -15.51 -0.88
CA MET A 5 -28.46 -14.51 -1.93
C MET A 5 -27.97 -13.18 -1.40
N LYS A 6 -28.54 -12.68 -0.27
CA LYS A 6 -28.08 -11.45 0.37
C LYS A 6 -26.63 -11.54 0.88
N GLN A 7 -26.25 -12.71 1.38
CA GLN A 7 -24.89 -12.97 1.88
C GLN A 7 -23.88 -13.01 0.72
N ALA A 8 -24.19 -13.69 -0.38
CA ALA A 8 -23.37 -13.73 -1.59
C ALA A 8 -23.18 -12.36 -2.24
N VAL A 9 -24.23 -11.51 -2.26
CA VAL A 9 -24.14 -10.14 -2.76
C VAL A 9 -23.24 -9.27 -1.86
N ALA A 10 -23.31 -9.44 -0.54
CA ALA A 10 -22.46 -8.72 0.41
C ALA A 10 -20.98 -9.12 0.24
N GLU A 11 -20.69 -10.40 0.09
CA GLU A 11 -19.31 -10.88 -0.16
C GLU A 11 -18.77 -10.39 -1.50
N LYS A 12 -19.58 -10.39 -2.56
CA LYS A 12 -19.19 -9.82 -3.85
C LYS A 12 -18.86 -8.33 -3.77
N LYS A 13 -19.63 -7.55 -3.01
CA LYS A 13 -19.36 -6.12 -2.78
C LYS A 13 -18.03 -5.93 -2.04
N LYS A 14 -17.76 -6.71 -0.99
CA LYS A 14 -16.49 -6.70 -0.26
C LYS A 14 -15.31 -7.04 -1.16
N PHE A 15 -15.45 -8.08 -1.98
CA PHE A 15 -14.42 -8.49 -2.92
C PHE A 15 -14.12 -7.40 -3.97
N MET A 16 -15.14 -6.77 -4.55
CA MET A 16 -14.96 -5.66 -5.48
C MET A 16 -14.29 -4.46 -4.82
N LEU A 17 -14.67 -4.14 -3.58
CA LEU A 17 -14.07 -3.06 -2.82
C LEU A 17 -12.59 -3.34 -2.51
N MET A 18 -12.25 -4.58 -2.15
CA MET A 18 -10.88 -5.04 -1.96
C MET A 18 -10.04 -4.86 -3.24
N LEU A 19 -10.55 -5.36 -4.38
CA LEU A 19 -9.84 -5.23 -5.66
C LEU A 19 -9.62 -3.77 -6.05
N THR A 20 -10.65 -2.94 -5.92
CA THR A 20 -10.54 -1.50 -6.17
C THR A 20 -9.49 -0.87 -5.28
N GLY A 21 -9.51 -1.20 -3.99
CA GLY A 21 -8.50 -0.71 -3.04
C GLY A 21 -7.08 -1.10 -3.43
N ILE A 22 -6.86 -2.36 -3.79
CA ILE A 22 -5.54 -2.87 -4.20
C ILE A 22 -5.05 -2.20 -5.49
N LEU A 23 -5.92 -2.02 -6.47
CA LEU A 23 -5.57 -1.31 -7.71
C LEU A 23 -5.18 0.14 -7.44
N LEU A 24 -5.95 0.85 -6.60
CA LEU A 24 -5.64 2.22 -6.19
C LEU A 24 -4.29 2.30 -5.46
N ILE A 25 -3.96 1.33 -4.59
CA ILE A 25 -2.65 1.25 -3.92
C ILE A 25 -1.53 1.05 -4.96
N GLY A 26 -1.72 0.20 -5.96
CA GLY A 26 -0.76 0.04 -7.06
C GLY A 26 -0.57 1.33 -7.89
N MET A 27 -1.68 2.03 -8.17
CA MET A 27 -1.64 3.35 -8.84
C MET A 27 -0.94 4.42 -7.97
N CYS A 28 -1.13 4.37 -6.65
CA CYS A 28 -0.42 5.23 -5.71
C CYS A 28 1.09 5.04 -5.83
N VAL A 29 1.58 3.80 -5.74
CA VAL A 29 3.02 3.50 -5.82
C VAL A 29 3.59 3.96 -7.16
N ALA A 30 2.90 3.72 -8.28
CA ALA A 30 3.31 4.21 -9.60
C ALA A 30 3.39 5.75 -9.62
N SER A 31 2.38 6.42 -9.08
CA SER A 31 2.30 7.89 -9.05
C SER A 31 3.44 8.48 -8.22
N TYR A 32 3.72 7.95 -7.04
CA TYR A 32 4.86 8.41 -6.22
C TYR A 32 6.19 8.18 -6.94
N ARG A 33 6.39 7.03 -7.58
CA ARG A 33 7.60 6.75 -8.38
C ARG A 33 7.77 7.75 -9.53
N MET A 34 6.69 8.06 -10.26
CA MET A 34 6.72 9.04 -11.37
C MET A 34 6.90 10.47 -10.87
N SER A 35 6.44 10.81 -9.66
CA SER A 35 6.66 12.14 -9.08
C SER A 35 8.13 12.42 -8.82
N GLY A 36 8.92 11.41 -8.46
CA GLY A 36 10.33 11.56 -8.08
C GLY A 36 10.56 12.42 -6.83
N PHE A 37 9.53 12.58 -5.99
CA PHE A 37 9.62 13.30 -4.71
C PHE A 37 9.70 12.37 -3.50
N GLY A 38 10.03 11.11 -3.70
CA GLY A 38 10.03 10.08 -2.69
C GLY A 38 8.71 9.29 -2.63
N VAL A 39 8.75 8.16 -1.96
CA VAL A 39 7.66 7.18 -1.85
C VAL A 39 7.36 6.87 -0.39
N ASP A 40 6.36 6.00 -0.13
CA ASP A 40 6.10 5.49 1.21
C ASP A 40 7.26 4.60 1.73
N ALA A 41 7.28 4.35 3.04
CA ALA A 41 8.39 3.66 3.72
C ALA A 41 8.67 2.27 3.14
N PHE A 42 7.64 1.45 2.88
CA PHE A 42 7.82 0.11 2.35
C PHE A 42 8.28 0.12 0.89
N SER A 43 7.73 1.01 0.08
CA SER A 43 8.15 1.22 -1.30
C SER A 43 9.58 1.76 -1.39
N CYS A 44 10.02 2.59 -0.42
CA CYS A 44 11.41 3.05 -0.31
C CYS A 44 12.37 1.86 -0.18
N MET A 45 12.11 0.93 0.74
CA MET A 45 12.92 -0.28 0.89
C MET A 45 12.92 -1.10 -0.41
N ASN A 46 11.74 -1.32 -0.98
CA ASN A 46 11.61 -2.14 -2.18
C ASN A 46 12.35 -1.55 -3.38
N LEU A 47 12.30 -0.22 -3.56
CA LEU A 47 13.05 0.46 -4.64
C LEU A 47 14.55 0.39 -4.43
N GLY A 48 15.02 0.66 -3.19
CA GLY A 48 16.44 0.59 -2.86
C GLY A 48 17.01 -0.80 -3.13
N VAL A 49 16.36 -1.85 -2.59
CA VAL A 49 16.86 -3.22 -2.72
C VAL A 49 16.70 -3.75 -4.14
N SER A 50 15.55 -3.52 -4.79
CA SER A 50 15.35 -3.97 -6.19
C SER A 50 16.34 -3.32 -7.16
N GLY A 51 16.65 -2.03 -6.96
CA GLY A 51 17.68 -1.32 -7.72
C GLY A 51 19.07 -1.94 -7.55
N PHE A 52 19.45 -2.27 -6.31
CA PHE A 52 20.71 -2.93 -6.01
C PHE A 52 20.80 -4.34 -6.62
N LEU A 53 19.73 -5.13 -6.52
CA LEU A 53 19.67 -6.48 -7.06
C LEU A 53 19.41 -6.52 -8.58
N ARG A 54 19.17 -5.39 -9.22
CA ARG A 54 18.79 -5.26 -10.64
C ARG A 54 17.55 -6.09 -11.00
N MET A 55 16.59 -6.11 -10.11
CA MET A 55 15.30 -6.79 -10.29
C MET A 55 14.20 -5.76 -10.53
N SER A 56 13.04 -6.20 -11.09
CA SER A 56 11.86 -5.35 -11.12
C SER A 56 11.34 -5.11 -9.70
N PHE A 57 10.77 -3.93 -9.45
CA PHE A 57 10.17 -3.58 -8.16
C PHE A 57 9.09 -4.60 -7.75
N GLY A 58 8.19 -4.96 -8.68
CA GLY A 58 7.11 -5.92 -8.41
C GLY A 58 7.63 -7.31 -8.03
N THR A 59 8.69 -7.79 -8.71
CA THR A 59 9.29 -9.10 -8.40
C THR A 59 9.93 -9.09 -7.02
N TRP A 60 10.72 -8.07 -6.68
CA TRP A 60 11.30 -7.96 -5.34
C TRP A 60 10.23 -7.81 -4.27
N GLN A 61 9.23 -6.95 -4.49
CA GLN A 61 8.12 -6.77 -3.57
C GLN A 61 7.35 -8.07 -3.32
N LEU A 62 7.13 -8.88 -4.34
CA LEU A 62 6.52 -10.20 -4.21
C LEU A 62 7.35 -11.12 -3.32
N LEU A 63 8.67 -11.18 -3.55
CA LEU A 63 9.57 -12.03 -2.77
C LEU A 63 9.61 -11.64 -1.28
N ILE A 64 9.80 -10.37 -0.97
CA ILE A 64 9.84 -9.91 0.42
C ILE A 64 8.48 -10.10 1.10
N ASN A 65 7.37 -9.85 0.41
CA ASN A 65 6.04 -10.12 0.93
C ASN A 65 5.81 -11.62 1.17
N ALA A 66 6.36 -12.51 0.34
CA ALA A 66 6.29 -13.95 0.58
C ALA A 66 7.04 -14.34 1.88
N VAL A 67 8.22 -13.76 2.12
CA VAL A 67 8.96 -13.95 3.37
C VAL A 67 8.16 -13.41 4.56
N LEU A 68 7.62 -12.21 4.47
CA LEU A 68 6.79 -11.62 5.51
C LEU A 68 5.52 -12.45 5.75
N LEU A 69 4.89 -12.97 4.70
CA LEU A 69 3.70 -13.83 4.80
C LEU A 69 4.02 -15.12 5.57
N LEU A 70 5.19 -15.73 5.37
CA LEU A 70 5.62 -16.87 6.17
C LEU A 70 5.75 -16.51 7.65
N VAL A 71 6.33 -15.36 7.99
CA VAL A 71 6.42 -14.86 9.36
C VAL A 71 5.02 -14.65 9.95
N VAL A 72 4.09 -14.02 9.21
CA VAL A 72 2.70 -13.81 9.61
C VAL A 72 1.98 -15.13 9.82
N TRP A 73 2.21 -16.12 8.95
CA TRP A 73 1.61 -17.45 9.05
C TRP A 73 1.95 -18.15 10.38
N PHE A 74 3.20 -18.07 10.81
CA PHE A 74 3.63 -18.68 12.07
C PHE A 74 3.29 -17.87 13.32
N THR A 75 2.93 -16.58 13.18
CA THR A 75 2.70 -15.66 14.31
C THR A 75 1.26 -15.24 14.51
N ILE A 76 0.60 -14.75 13.46
CA ILE A 76 -0.75 -14.15 13.49
C ILE A 76 -1.57 -14.54 12.24
N ARG A 77 -1.61 -15.83 11.92
CA ARG A 77 -2.26 -16.35 10.70
C ARG A 77 -3.71 -15.90 10.47
N HIS A 78 -4.42 -15.49 11.54
CA HIS A 78 -5.80 -14.98 11.41
C HIS A 78 -5.90 -13.66 10.62
N CYS A 79 -4.79 -12.94 10.45
CA CYS A 79 -4.72 -11.73 9.63
C CYS A 79 -4.61 -12.03 8.13
N ILE A 80 -4.35 -13.30 7.74
CA ILE A 80 -4.19 -13.71 6.35
C ILE A 80 -5.57 -13.96 5.75
N GLY A 81 -5.86 -13.29 4.65
CA GLY A 81 -7.08 -13.48 3.87
C GLY A 81 -6.82 -13.43 2.36
N PRO A 82 -7.86 -13.59 1.55
CA PRO A 82 -7.72 -13.47 0.09
C PRO A 82 -7.10 -12.14 -0.35
N GLY A 83 -7.47 -11.06 0.34
CA GLY A 83 -6.91 -9.73 0.09
C GLY A 83 -5.40 -9.66 0.33
N THR A 84 -4.86 -10.40 1.30
CA THR A 84 -3.42 -10.47 1.56
C THR A 84 -2.66 -10.99 0.34
N VAL A 85 -3.13 -12.10 -0.25
CA VAL A 85 -2.50 -12.72 -1.42
C VAL A 85 -2.62 -11.85 -2.66
N VAL A 86 -3.81 -11.31 -2.91
CA VAL A 86 -4.04 -10.41 -4.06
C VAL A 86 -3.22 -9.13 -3.93
N ASN A 87 -3.15 -8.52 -2.74
CA ASN A 87 -2.32 -7.33 -2.49
C ASN A 87 -0.85 -7.60 -2.78
N MET A 88 -0.32 -8.71 -2.25
CA MET A 88 1.07 -9.12 -2.41
C MET A 88 1.48 -9.26 -3.89
N VAL A 89 0.60 -9.82 -4.72
CA VAL A 89 0.86 -10.04 -6.15
C VAL A 89 0.59 -8.76 -6.96
N CYS A 90 -0.56 -8.12 -6.75
CA CYS A 90 -1.05 -7.10 -7.68
C CYS A 90 -0.39 -5.73 -7.50
N VAL A 91 -0.09 -5.28 -6.27
CA VAL A 91 0.37 -3.91 -6.04
C VAL A 91 1.68 -3.62 -6.78
N GLY A 92 2.69 -4.48 -6.62
CA GLY A 92 4.00 -4.26 -7.22
C GLY A 92 3.97 -4.32 -8.75
N TYR A 93 3.31 -5.34 -9.31
CA TYR A 93 3.21 -5.47 -10.76
C TYR A 93 2.34 -4.39 -11.40
N THR A 94 1.27 -3.94 -10.73
CA THR A 94 0.48 -2.78 -11.20
C THR A 94 1.35 -1.53 -11.24
N ALA A 95 2.18 -1.29 -10.23
CA ALA A 95 3.08 -0.15 -10.21
C ALA A 95 4.13 -0.23 -11.33
N ASP A 96 4.75 -1.38 -11.53
CA ASP A 96 5.73 -1.59 -12.61
C ASP A 96 5.08 -1.42 -13.99
N PHE A 97 3.90 -2.00 -14.19
CA PHE A 97 3.16 -1.88 -15.45
C PHE A 97 2.82 -0.42 -15.78
N LEU A 98 2.32 0.34 -14.81
CA LEU A 98 1.96 1.75 -15.03
C LEU A 98 3.20 2.62 -15.29
N CYS A 99 4.28 2.42 -14.53
CA CYS A 99 5.53 3.13 -14.80
C CYS A 99 6.07 2.80 -16.20
N TRP A 100 6.08 1.53 -16.58
CA TRP A 100 6.48 1.13 -17.94
C TRP A 100 5.58 1.74 -19.01
N LEU A 101 4.26 1.70 -18.81
CA LEU A 101 3.27 2.25 -19.75
C LEU A 101 3.49 3.74 -19.98
N PHE A 102 3.57 4.53 -18.91
CA PHE A 102 3.67 5.99 -19.02
C PHE A 102 5.08 6.45 -19.45
N LEU A 103 6.12 5.89 -18.87
CA LEU A 103 7.49 6.36 -19.12
C LEU A 103 8.09 5.76 -20.40
N ASN A 104 7.89 4.45 -20.64
CA ASN A 104 8.54 3.75 -21.74
C ASN A 104 7.65 3.66 -22.98
N ARG A 105 6.35 3.32 -22.83
CA ARG A 105 5.47 3.10 -23.98
C ARG A 105 4.91 4.40 -24.54
N ILE A 106 4.43 5.29 -23.67
CA ILE A 106 3.87 6.61 -24.04
C ILE A 106 5.01 7.64 -24.21
N GLY A 107 6.15 7.43 -23.54
CA GLY A 107 7.27 8.37 -23.57
C GLY A 107 6.98 9.66 -22.83
N LEU A 108 6.16 9.60 -21.75
CA LEU A 108 5.75 10.76 -20.98
C LEU A 108 6.96 11.45 -20.36
N GLN A 109 7.20 12.69 -20.77
CA GLN A 109 8.22 13.52 -20.14
C GLN A 109 7.66 14.15 -18.86
N VAL A 110 8.18 13.72 -17.72
CA VAL A 110 7.69 14.14 -16.40
C VAL A 110 8.25 15.52 -16.05
N THR A 111 7.51 16.57 -16.44
CA THR A 111 7.81 17.97 -16.11
C THR A 111 7.46 18.28 -14.65
N MET A 112 7.98 19.40 -14.10
CA MET A 112 7.71 19.80 -12.70
C MET A 112 6.20 19.87 -12.34
N PRO A 113 5.32 20.46 -13.14
CA PRO A 113 3.88 20.46 -12.86
C PRO A 113 3.30 19.04 -12.81
N LEU A 114 3.78 18.15 -13.68
CA LEU A 114 3.32 16.77 -13.74
C LEU A 114 3.82 15.96 -12.52
N ARG A 115 5.03 16.23 -12.01
CA ARG A 115 5.55 15.67 -10.76
C ARG A 115 4.65 16.00 -9.57
N ILE A 116 4.25 17.27 -9.47
CA ILE A 116 3.32 17.74 -8.41
C ILE A 116 1.96 17.05 -8.55
N LEU A 117 1.44 16.96 -9.77
CA LEU A 117 0.19 16.26 -10.04
C LEU A 117 0.27 14.79 -9.60
N PHE A 118 1.35 14.06 -9.95
CA PHE A 118 1.56 12.69 -9.53
C PHE A 118 1.72 12.54 -8.02
N LEU A 119 2.33 13.50 -7.33
CA LEU A 119 2.40 13.52 -5.87
C LEU A 119 1.00 13.62 -5.24
N ILE A 120 0.16 14.53 -5.75
CA ILE A 120 -1.21 14.71 -5.27
C ILE A 120 -2.05 13.45 -5.55
N LEU A 121 -2.01 12.95 -6.79
CA LEU A 121 -2.73 11.74 -7.18
C LEU A 121 -2.27 10.53 -6.36
N GLY A 122 -0.96 10.38 -6.12
CA GLY A 122 -0.40 9.33 -5.29
C GLY A 122 -0.98 9.37 -3.87
N THR A 123 -1.03 10.55 -3.25
CA THR A 123 -1.60 10.74 -1.91
C THR A 123 -3.10 10.40 -1.86
N LEU A 124 -3.86 10.81 -2.87
CA LEU A 124 -5.29 10.51 -2.96
C LEU A 124 -5.53 9.00 -3.18
N PHE A 125 -4.79 8.38 -4.09
CA PHE A 125 -4.90 6.94 -4.36
C PHE A 125 -4.45 6.10 -3.17
N ALA A 126 -3.40 6.50 -2.44
CA ALA A 126 -2.99 5.87 -1.19
C ALA A 126 -4.13 5.83 -0.19
N SER A 127 -4.68 7.00 0.09
CA SER A 127 -5.68 7.18 1.16
C SER A 127 -7.00 6.49 0.81
N LEU A 128 -7.49 6.67 -0.42
CA LEU A 128 -8.73 6.04 -0.89
C LEU A 128 -8.56 4.52 -1.03
N GLY A 129 -7.43 4.07 -1.57
CA GLY A 129 -7.12 2.66 -1.73
C GLY A 129 -7.03 1.93 -0.40
N CYS A 130 -6.32 2.49 0.57
CA CYS A 130 -6.25 1.95 1.92
C CYS A 130 -7.62 1.92 2.62
N ALA A 131 -8.42 2.98 2.49
CA ALA A 131 -9.77 3.03 3.05
C ALA A 131 -10.65 1.90 2.49
N CYS A 132 -10.69 1.73 1.16
CA CYS A 132 -11.44 0.66 0.49
C CYS A 132 -10.96 -0.73 0.94
N TYR A 133 -9.65 -0.94 1.01
CA TYR A 133 -9.03 -2.20 1.42
C TYR A 133 -9.37 -2.55 2.88
N MET A 134 -9.30 -1.57 3.78
CA MET A 134 -9.64 -1.74 5.20
C MET A 134 -11.13 -2.05 5.40
N ILE A 135 -12.04 -1.36 4.69
CA ILE A 135 -13.49 -1.60 4.77
C ILE A 135 -13.86 -2.99 4.23
N ALA A 136 -13.14 -3.46 3.21
CA ALA A 136 -13.36 -4.79 2.65
C ALA A 136 -13.16 -5.91 3.68
N ASP A 137 -12.23 -5.72 4.62
CA ASP A 137 -11.92 -6.64 5.73
C ASP A 137 -11.69 -8.08 5.23
N MET A 138 -10.83 -8.21 4.20
CA MET A 138 -10.50 -9.50 3.56
C MET A 138 -9.04 -9.91 3.76
N GLY A 139 -8.44 -9.49 4.87
CA GLY A 139 -7.05 -9.74 5.24
C GLY A 139 -6.22 -8.46 5.24
N ILE A 140 -5.03 -8.55 5.83
CA ILE A 140 -4.10 -7.42 5.99
C ILE A 140 -2.86 -7.68 5.13
N SER A 141 -2.23 -6.62 4.61
CA SER A 141 -0.99 -6.80 3.84
C SER A 141 0.12 -7.40 4.72
N PRO A 142 1.04 -8.21 4.16
CA PRO A 142 2.11 -8.82 4.96
C PRO A 142 2.95 -7.79 5.71
N TYR A 143 3.26 -6.66 5.08
CA TYR A 143 4.02 -5.59 5.72
C TYR A 143 3.24 -4.90 6.86
N ASP A 144 1.96 -4.60 6.66
CA ASP A 144 1.14 -3.97 7.71
C ASP A 144 0.98 -4.89 8.93
N SER A 145 1.05 -6.20 8.73
CA SER A 145 1.01 -7.20 9.79
C SER A 145 2.22 -7.14 10.73
N VAL A 146 3.37 -6.59 10.28
CA VAL A 146 4.59 -6.49 11.10
C VAL A 146 4.34 -5.68 12.38
N ALA A 147 3.61 -4.57 12.30
CA ALA A 147 3.28 -3.76 13.47
C ALA A 147 2.42 -4.53 14.48
N PHE A 148 1.49 -5.37 14.01
CA PHE A 148 0.69 -6.24 14.89
C PHE A 148 1.56 -7.30 15.56
N ILE A 149 2.52 -7.88 14.85
CA ILE A 149 3.47 -8.85 15.40
C ILE A 149 4.30 -8.21 16.52
N ILE A 150 4.89 -7.03 16.25
CA ILE A 150 5.69 -6.30 17.25
C ILE A 150 4.85 -6.02 18.51
N THR A 151 3.62 -5.51 18.35
CA THR A 151 2.72 -5.22 19.49
C THR A 151 2.39 -6.48 20.29
N LYS A 152 2.12 -7.59 19.60
CA LYS A 152 1.82 -8.88 20.24
C LYS A 152 3.00 -9.38 21.07
N TYR A 153 4.20 -9.42 20.51
CA TYR A 153 5.39 -9.93 21.21
C TYR A 153 5.93 -8.98 22.28
N ALA A 154 5.63 -7.69 22.17
CA ALA A 154 5.91 -6.71 23.22
C ALA A 154 4.90 -6.78 24.39
N HIS A 155 3.97 -7.76 24.39
CA HIS A 155 2.94 -7.94 25.43
C HIS A 155 2.14 -6.65 25.71
N GLY A 156 1.86 -5.85 24.68
CA GLY A 156 1.12 -4.59 24.77
C GLY A 156 1.92 -3.41 25.34
N LYS A 157 3.20 -3.58 25.68
CA LYS A 157 4.08 -2.48 26.16
C LYS A 157 4.38 -1.46 25.07
N ILE A 158 4.30 -1.87 23.80
CA ILE A 158 4.53 -1.01 22.63
C ILE A 158 3.17 -0.81 21.95
N SER A 159 2.75 0.45 21.80
CA SER A 159 1.53 0.77 21.07
C SER A 159 1.67 0.44 19.58
N PHE A 160 0.57 0.10 18.92
CA PHE A 160 0.56 -0.19 17.47
C PHE A 160 1.14 0.97 16.65
N ARG A 161 0.82 2.22 17.01
CA ARG A 161 1.35 3.41 16.32
C ARG A 161 2.88 3.48 16.40
N PHE A 162 3.43 3.23 17.58
CA PHE A 162 4.89 3.25 17.77
C PHE A 162 5.57 2.08 17.04
N ALA A 163 4.98 0.87 17.10
CA ALA A 163 5.46 -0.28 16.34
C ALA A 163 5.47 -0.02 14.83
N ARG A 164 4.44 0.67 14.30
CA ARG A 164 4.35 1.07 12.90
C ARG A 164 5.46 2.05 12.53
N VAL A 165 5.64 3.10 13.30
CA VAL A 165 6.72 4.09 13.05
C VAL A 165 8.09 3.43 13.12
N MET A 166 8.34 2.56 14.09
CA MET A 166 9.59 1.80 14.17
C MET A 166 9.84 0.96 12.91
N SER A 167 8.84 0.19 12.46
CA SER A 167 8.99 -0.61 11.25
C SER A 167 9.21 0.26 10.01
N ASP A 168 8.53 1.40 9.90
CA ASP A 168 8.71 2.34 8.80
C ASP A 168 10.12 2.94 8.78
N VAL A 169 10.66 3.33 9.93
CA VAL A 169 12.04 3.83 10.05
C VAL A 169 13.05 2.76 9.64
N VAL A 170 12.89 1.53 10.13
CA VAL A 170 13.81 0.43 9.78
C VAL A 170 13.83 0.16 8.28
N VAL A 171 12.66 0.07 7.63
CA VAL A 171 12.61 -0.20 6.19
C VAL A 171 13.11 0.98 5.36
N ILE A 172 12.90 2.24 5.79
CA ILE A 172 13.51 3.41 5.15
C ILE A 172 15.04 3.34 5.21
N VAL A 173 15.60 3.03 6.40
CA VAL A 173 17.06 2.90 6.54
C VAL A 173 17.60 1.81 5.62
N ILE A 174 16.97 0.63 5.56
CA ILE A 174 17.35 -0.43 4.64
C ILE A 174 17.30 0.08 3.19
N GLY A 175 16.20 0.72 2.78
CA GLY A 175 16.05 1.27 1.44
C GLY A 175 17.14 2.26 1.06
N VAL A 176 17.46 3.20 1.96
CA VAL A 176 18.52 4.20 1.75
C VAL A 176 19.89 3.54 1.64
N VAL A 177 20.23 2.59 2.51
CA VAL A 177 21.51 1.87 2.44
C VAL A 177 21.70 1.18 1.10
N PHE A 178 20.70 0.40 0.66
CA PHE A 178 20.80 -0.30 -0.62
C PHE A 178 20.77 0.65 -1.83
N CYS A 179 20.03 1.77 -1.73
CA CYS A 179 20.03 2.80 -2.77
C CYS A 179 21.41 3.42 -2.95
N VAL A 180 22.08 3.75 -1.85
CA VAL A 180 23.47 4.27 -1.88
C VAL A 180 24.44 3.24 -2.45
N MET A 181 24.32 1.97 -2.04
CA MET A 181 25.14 0.87 -2.59
C MET A 181 24.91 0.65 -4.09
N ALA A 182 23.71 0.94 -4.58
CA ALA A 182 23.37 0.89 -6.00
C ALA A 182 23.79 2.15 -6.78
N HIS A 183 24.39 3.14 -6.12
CA HIS A 183 24.72 4.45 -6.69
C HIS A 183 23.51 5.20 -7.28
N ASN A 184 22.30 4.94 -6.76
CA ASN A 184 21.07 5.60 -7.16
C ASN A 184 20.82 6.86 -6.32
N SER A 185 19.95 7.75 -6.82
CA SER A 185 19.59 8.99 -6.11
C SER A 185 18.67 8.72 -4.93
N ILE A 186 19.10 9.11 -3.72
CA ILE A 186 18.29 8.98 -2.49
C ILE A 186 17.00 9.80 -2.60
N TRP A 187 17.04 10.95 -3.27
CA TRP A 187 15.92 11.87 -3.38
C TRP A 187 14.71 11.29 -4.15
N GLU A 188 14.93 10.24 -4.93
CA GLU A 188 13.84 9.54 -5.64
C GLU A 188 13.07 8.60 -4.72
N ILE A 189 13.69 8.12 -3.64
CA ILE A 189 13.05 7.16 -2.73
C ILE A 189 12.65 7.80 -1.40
N VAL A 190 13.42 8.80 -0.91
CA VAL A 190 13.10 9.56 0.33
C VAL A 190 13.10 11.05 0.00
N GLY A 191 11.96 11.70 0.16
CA GLY A 191 11.81 13.11 -0.14
C GLY A 191 10.51 13.70 0.39
N LEU A 192 10.06 14.78 -0.23
CA LEU A 192 8.83 15.48 0.13
C LEU A 192 7.60 14.55 0.11
N GLY A 193 7.52 13.64 -0.87
CA GLY A 193 6.43 12.66 -0.97
C GLY A 193 6.38 11.72 0.22
N THR A 194 7.54 11.31 0.76
CA THR A 194 7.62 10.47 1.96
C THR A 194 7.04 11.21 3.18
N ILE A 195 7.37 12.50 3.33
CA ILE A 195 6.85 13.34 4.43
C ILE A 195 5.34 13.56 4.26
N VAL A 196 4.89 13.90 3.05
CA VAL A 196 3.47 14.09 2.72
C VAL A 196 2.68 12.82 3.04
N ASN A 197 3.18 11.66 2.62
CA ASN A 197 2.54 10.38 2.92
C ASN A 197 2.46 10.14 4.43
N ALA A 198 3.56 10.31 5.15
CA ALA A 198 3.60 10.07 6.60
C ALA A 198 2.64 11.00 7.38
N CYS A 199 2.50 12.25 6.96
CA CYS A 199 1.67 13.24 7.67
C CYS A 199 0.20 13.20 7.25
N LEU A 200 -0.09 13.05 5.95
CA LEU A 200 -1.46 13.22 5.42
C LEU A 200 -2.21 11.92 5.20
N ASN A 201 -1.51 10.79 5.00
CA ASN A 201 -2.18 9.55 4.65
C ASN A 201 -3.15 9.08 5.74
N GLY A 202 -2.75 9.14 7.02
CA GLY A 202 -3.59 8.73 8.14
C GLY A 202 -4.92 9.51 8.23
N PRO A 203 -4.92 10.85 8.33
CA PRO A 203 -6.13 11.66 8.33
C PRO A 203 -7.02 11.48 7.09
N LEU A 204 -6.40 11.37 5.90
CA LEU A 204 -7.15 11.16 4.66
C LEU A 204 -7.79 9.78 4.58
N ILE A 205 -7.11 8.73 5.04
CA ILE A 205 -7.68 7.38 5.13
C ILE A 205 -8.93 7.40 6.01
N GLN A 206 -8.83 8.03 7.18
CA GLN A 206 -9.98 8.13 8.09
C GLN A 206 -11.15 8.87 7.44
N PHE A 207 -10.89 10.00 6.81
CA PHE A 207 -11.90 10.78 6.10
C PHE A 207 -12.61 9.95 5.01
N PHE A 208 -11.86 9.28 4.14
CA PHE A 208 -12.44 8.45 3.08
C PHE A 208 -13.18 7.25 3.63
N ARG A 209 -12.66 6.62 4.67
CA ARG A 209 -13.30 5.50 5.34
C ARG A 209 -14.69 5.87 5.87
N GLU A 210 -14.79 6.95 6.63
CA GLU A 210 -16.06 7.45 7.17
C GLU A 210 -17.08 7.77 6.06
N ARG A 211 -16.61 8.36 4.97
CA ARG A 211 -17.47 8.67 3.81
C ARG A 211 -17.98 7.43 3.10
N ILE A 212 -17.11 6.44 2.87
CA ILE A 212 -17.48 5.20 2.20
C ILE A 212 -18.43 4.38 3.11
N GLU A 213 -18.14 4.26 4.39
CA GLU A 213 -19.01 3.56 5.35
C GLU A 213 -20.42 4.19 5.36
N THR A 214 -20.53 5.51 5.43
CA THR A 214 -21.81 6.23 5.37
C THR A 214 -22.57 5.97 4.05
N LEU A 215 -21.88 5.92 2.91
CA LEU A 215 -22.50 5.61 1.63
C LEU A 215 -23.01 4.17 1.57
N LEU A 216 -22.26 3.22 2.12
CA LEU A 216 -22.63 1.81 2.16
C LEU A 216 -23.83 1.57 3.11
N GLU A 217 -23.92 2.31 4.21
CA GLU A 217 -25.06 2.25 5.12
C GLU A 217 -26.34 2.79 4.50
N LYS A 218 -26.28 3.94 3.81
CA LYS A 218 -27.41 4.49 3.04
C LYS A 218 -27.94 3.54 1.97
N GLN A 219 -27.06 2.73 1.35
CA GLN A 219 -27.50 1.71 0.39
C GLN A 219 -28.15 0.49 1.03
N LYS A 220 -27.95 0.26 2.33
CA LYS A 220 -28.60 -0.83 3.09
C LYS A 220 -30.01 -0.47 3.55
N GLN A 221 -30.33 0.83 3.65
CA GLN A 221 -31.66 1.36 3.98
C GLN A 221 -32.24 2.11 2.77
N PRO A 222 -32.67 1.43 1.70
CA PRO A 222 -33.40 2.11 0.65
C PRO A 222 -34.87 2.27 1.08
N GLY A 223 -35.21 3.47 1.61
CA GLY A 223 -36.60 3.92 1.79
C GLY A 223 -37.15 3.78 3.21
N GLU A 224 -36.92 4.75 4.06
CA GLU A 224 -37.93 5.38 4.92
C GLU A 224 -38.31 6.73 4.33
#